data_0c4fb7a8710eb859f536580e3dc08804
#
_entry.id   0c4fb7a8710eb859f536580e3dc08804
#
_cell.length_a   1.000
_cell.length_b   1.000
_cell.length_c   1.000
_cell.angle_alpha   90.00
_cell.angle_beta   90.00
_cell.angle_gamma   90.00
#
_symmetry.space_group_name_H-M   'P 1'
#
loop_
_entity.id
_entity.type
_entity.pdbx_description
1 polymer ?
#
loop_
_entity_poly.entity_id
_entity_poly.type
_entity_poly.pdbx_seq_one_letter_code
_entity_poly.pdbx_strand_id
1 'polypeptide(L)'
;MPKRIFLVHPTPLALPPVDEAFKTLWPDAQVLNLLDESLYADVGANGELTPALYERVANLFRHCVASGADGIVFSGSTFGSAVEEGRKGIKVPVLRIEEAMMDEAVARGGSILVLSTQKRAMPVVRGTLDASAKRAGKTPTIKDIWVAGARYALNAGDSDKHDRLIAEQAAAAGDFDTVVLSMISMAPARAKMSPALAQKTLTSGEAAVARLRKLLGA
;
A
#
# COMPACT_ATOMS: atom_id res chain seq x y z
N MET A 1 -17.67 -5.74 -20.47
CA MET A 1 -18.03 -6.16 -19.11
C MET A 1 -17.13 -5.44 -18.12
N PRO A 2 -17.61 -5.09 -16.91
CA PRO A 2 -16.76 -4.48 -15.89
C PRO A 2 -15.59 -5.41 -15.55
N LYS A 3 -14.42 -4.83 -15.30
CA LYS A 3 -13.24 -5.59 -14.87
C LYS A 3 -13.43 -6.12 -13.46
N ARG A 4 -13.14 -7.38 -13.25
CA ARG A 4 -13.31 -8.08 -11.97
C ARG A 4 -12.01 -8.06 -11.18
N ILE A 5 -11.97 -7.26 -10.12
CA ILE A 5 -10.77 -7.02 -9.33
C ILE A 5 -10.92 -7.65 -7.95
N PHE A 6 -9.97 -8.50 -7.60
CA PHE A 6 -9.89 -9.07 -6.26
C PHE A 6 -8.90 -8.29 -5.40
N LEU A 7 -9.37 -7.87 -4.22
CA LEU A 7 -8.56 -7.24 -3.19
C LEU A 7 -8.32 -8.28 -2.07
N VAL A 8 -7.08 -8.67 -1.88
CA VAL A 8 -6.71 -9.64 -0.84
C VAL A 8 -6.14 -8.88 0.36
N HIS A 9 -6.83 -8.99 1.49
CA HIS A 9 -6.53 -8.25 2.71
C HIS A 9 -6.12 -9.18 3.85
N PRO A 10 -4.94 -8.99 4.46
CA PRO A 10 -4.59 -9.69 5.70
C PRO A 10 -5.10 -8.95 6.95
N THR A 11 -5.82 -7.84 6.80
CA THR A 11 -6.38 -7.04 7.90
C THR A 11 -7.58 -6.23 7.42
N PRO A 12 -8.65 -6.09 8.23
CA PRO A 12 -9.83 -5.31 7.87
C PRO A 12 -9.55 -3.80 7.77
N LEU A 13 -8.46 -3.31 8.39
CA LEU A 13 -8.08 -1.89 8.34
C LEU A 13 -7.73 -1.39 6.93
N ALA A 14 -7.45 -2.29 6.00
CA ALA A 14 -7.14 -1.95 4.62
C ALA A 14 -8.39 -1.78 3.74
N LEU A 15 -9.52 -2.37 4.11
CA LEU A 15 -10.75 -2.38 3.30
C LEU A 15 -11.25 -0.97 2.97
N PRO A 16 -11.59 -0.09 3.96
CA PRO A 16 -12.21 1.19 3.64
C PRO A 16 -11.37 2.09 2.72
N PRO A 17 -10.06 2.29 2.97
CA PRO A 17 -9.26 3.19 2.12
C PRO A 17 -9.02 2.64 0.70
N VAL A 18 -8.99 1.31 0.52
CA VAL A 18 -8.87 0.73 -0.83
C VAL A 18 -10.19 0.81 -1.58
N ASP A 19 -11.30 0.48 -0.92
CA ASP A 19 -12.63 0.58 -1.51
C ASP A 19 -12.93 2.02 -1.95
N GLU A 20 -12.57 3.02 -1.14
CA GLU A 20 -12.74 4.44 -1.48
C GLU A 20 -11.90 4.83 -2.70
N ALA A 21 -10.67 4.35 -2.80
CA ALA A 21 -9.82 4.60 -3.96
C ALA A 21 -10.45 4.02 -5.25
N PHE A 22 -11.03 2.81 -5.20
CA PHE A 22 -11.72 2.23 -6.35
C PHE A 22 -12.99 3.00 -6.70
N LYS A 23 -13.84 3.35 -5.72
CA LYS A 23 -15.06 4.14 -5.95
C LYS A 23 -14.77 5.47 -6.63
N THR A 24 -13.67 6.12 -6.23
CA THR A 24 -13.28 7.43 -6.76
C THR A 24 -12.63 7.34 -8.14
N LEU A 25 -11.69 6.40 -8.34
CA LEU A 25 -10.85 6.36 -9.52
C LEU A 25 -11.28 5.34 -10.57
N TRP A 26 -12.08 4.34 -10.18
CA TRP A 26 -12.54 3.30 -11.08
C TRP A 26 -13.90 2.72 -10.67
N PRO A 27 -14.97 3.55 -10.67
CA PRO A 27 -16.29 3.16 -10.18
C PRO A 27 -16.94 2.01 -10.98
N ASP A 28 -16.53 1.81 -12.23
CA ASP A 28 -17.05 0.75 -13.09
C ASP A 28 -16.42 -0.63 -12.83
N ALA A 29 -15.38 -0.71 -12.01
CA ALA A 29 -14.77 -1.99 -11.66
C ALA A 29 -15.68 -2.79 -10.72
N GLN A 30 -15.77 -4.11 -10.95
CA GLN A 30 -16.37 -5.03 -9.99
C GLN A 30 -15.31 -5.39 -8.93
N VAL A 31 -15.36 -4.75 -7.77
CA VAL A 31 -14.41 -4.98 -6.68
C VAL A 31 -14.93 -6.06 -5.74
N LEU A 32 -14.09 -7.06 -5.44
CA LEU A 32 -14.40 -8.19 -4.58
C LEU A 32 -13.32 -8.30 -3.51
N ASN A 33 -13.72 -8.21 -2.24
CA ASN A 33 -12.82 -8.28 -1.09
C ASN A 33 -12.67 -9.72 -0.58
N LEU A 34 -11.42 -10.15 -0.37
CA LEU A 34 -11.06 -11.40 0.25
C LEU A 34 -10.23 -11.09 1.49
N LEU A 35 -10.78 -11.32 2.68
CA LEU A 35 -10.14 -11.06 3.96
C LEU A 35 -9.67 -12.36 4.61
N ASP A 36 -8.37 -12.45 4.93
CA ASP A 36 -7.80 -13.55 5.73
C ASP A 36 -6.92 -12.97 6.86
N GLU A 37 -7.54 -12.70 8.01
CA GLU A 37 -6.85 -12.15 9.17
C GLU A 37 -5.87 -13.15 9.81
N SER A 38 -6.07 -14.46 9.57
CA SER A 38 -5.18 -15.49 10.09
C SER A 38 -3.77 -15.42 9.50
N LEU A 39 -3.58 -14.76 8.35
CA LEU A 39 -2.26 -14.49 7.81
C LEU A 39 -1.37 -13.73 8.79
N TYR A 40 -1.89 -12.64 9.40
CA TYR A 40 -1.11 -11.88 10.40
C TYR A 40 -0.96 -12.63 11.72
N ALA A 41 -1.93 -13.44 12.10
CA ALA A 41 -1.84 -14.27 13.32
C ALA A 41 -0.69 -15.27 13.25
N ASP A 42 -0.38 -15.76 12.04
CA ASP A 42 0.64 -16.79 11.80
C ASP A 42 2.02 -16.21 11.42
N VAL A 43 2.15 -14.86 11.32
CA VAL A 43 3.46 -14.21 11.13
C VAL A 43 4.28 -14.34 12.42
N GLY A 44 5.52 -14.79 12.31
CA GLY A 44 6.44 -14.88 13.43
C GLY A 44 6.68 -13.55 14.15
N ALA A 45 7.13 -13.60 15.39
CA ALA A 45 7.32 -12.42 16.25
C ALA A 45 8.24 -11.36 15.64
N ASN A 46 9.17 -11.77 14.77
CA ASN A 46 10.10 -10.89 14.04
C ASN A 46 9.60 -10.49 12.64
N GLY A 47 8.36 -10.83 12.27
CA GLY A 47 7.82 -10.59 10.93
C GLY A 47 8.25 -11.67 9.91
N GLU A 48 8.76 -12.80 10.36
CA GLU A 48 9.20 -13.89 9.50
C GLU A 48 8.01 -14.62 8.87
N LEU A 49 8.13 -14.88 7.57
CA LEU A 49 7.14 -15.64 6.81
C LEU A 49 7.59 -17.10 6.69
N THR A 50 6.75 -18.01 7.16
CA THR A 50 6.99 -19.45 7.03
C THR A 50 6.68 -19.95 5.61
N PRO A 51 7.24 -21.11 5.17
CA PRO A 51 6.87 -21.73 3.90
C PRO A 51 5.35 -21.93 3.74
N ALA A 52 4.65 -22.24 4.84
CA ALA A 52 3.20 -22.36 4.83
C ALA A 52 2.47 -21.05 4.51
N LEU A 53 2.99 -19.89 4.97
CA LEU A 53 2.43 -18.58 4.63
C LEU A 53 2.64 -18.23 3.15
N TYR A 54 3.79 -18.58 2.57
CA TYR A 54 4.04 -18.44 1.12
C TYR A 54 3.01 -19.22 0.31
N GLU A 55 2.79 -20.49 0.67
CA GLU A 55 1.82 -21.35 -0.02
C GLU A 55 0.38 -20.84 0.14
N ARG A 56 0.02 -20.33 1.32
CA ARG A 56 -1.31 -19.73 1.55
C ARG A 56 -1.54 -18.51 0.68
N VAL A 57 -0.57 -17.59 0.59
CA VAL A 57 -0.67 -16.42 -0.29
C VAL A 57 -0.82 -16.85 -1.76
N ALA A 58 -0.05 -17.82 -2.21
CA ALA A 58 -0.18 -18.37 -3.56
C ALA A 58 -1.56 -19.03 -3.81
N ASN A 59 -2.10 -19.74 -2.81
CA ASN A 59 -3.44 -20.34 -2.89
C ASN A 59 -4.55 -19.28 -3.01
N LEU A 60 -4.44 -18.16 -2.27
CA LEU A 60 -5.36 -17.03 -2.40
C LEU A 60 -5.37 -16.47 -3.82
N PHE A 61 -4.21 -16.33 -4.46
CA PHE A 61 -4.14 -15.87 -5.85
C PHE A 61 -4.74 -16.88 -6.83
N ARG A 62 -4.46 -18.18 -6.65
CA ARG A 62 -5.10 -19.25 -7.45
C ARG A 62 -6.61 -19.23 -7.33
N HIS A 63 -7.13 -19.02 -6.11
CA HIS A 63 -8.56 -18.86 -5.85
C HIS A 63 -9.14 -17.66 -6.63
N CYS A 64 -8.50 -16.50 -6.55
CA CYS A 64 -8.95 -15.31 -7.29
C CYS A 64 -9.01 -15.56 -8.79
N VAL A 65 -7.95 -16.17 -9.36
CA VAL A 65 -7.91 -16.51 -10.80
C VAL A 65 -9.02 -17.51 -11.18
N ALA A 66 -9.20 -18.56 -10.39
CA ALA A 66 -10.28 -19.54 -10.62
C ALA A 66 -11.67 -18.91 -10.51
N SER A 67 -11.79 -17.83 -9.74
CA SER A 67 -13.01 -17.03 -9.60
C SER A 67 -13.17 -15.95 -10.68
N GLY A 68 -12.33 -15.95 -11.72
CA GLY A 68 -12.42 -15.05 -12.87
C GLY A 68 -11.86 -13.64 -12.61
N ALA A 69 -10.81 -13.50 -11.81
CA ALA A 69 -10.15 -12.23 -11.61
C ALA A 69 -9.51 -11.73 -12.92
N ASP A 70 -9.74 -10.46 -13.28
CA ASP A 70 -8.97 -9.72 -14.28
C ASP A 70 -7.68 -9.15 -13.68
N GLY A 71 -7.69 -8.85 -12.37
CA GLY A 71 -6.54 -8.34 -11.63
C GLY A 71 -6.67 -8.57 -10.13
N ILE A 72 -5.54 -8.58 -9.44
CA ILE A 72 -5.46 -8.83 -8.01
C ILE A 72 -4.59 -7.75 -7.36
N VAL A 73 -5.02 -7.23 -6.21
CA VAL A 73 -4.22 -6.34 -5.35
C VAL A 73 -4.11 -6.95 -3.96
N PHE A 74 -2.90 -7.11 -3.46
CA PHE A 74 -2.63 -7.57 -2.10
C PHE A 74 -2.25 -6.39 -1.19
N SER A 75 -2.97 -6.18 -0.09
CA SER A 75 -2.87 -4.96 0.74
C SER A 75 -1.99 -5.10 1.99
N GLY A 76 -1.10 -6.08 2.06
CA GLY A 76 -0.25 -6.34 3.21
C GLY A 76 1.25 -6.27 2.89
N SER A 77 1.92 -5.16 3.17
CA SER A 77 3.34 -4.96 2.88
C SER A 77 4.28 -5.98 3.54
N THR A 78 3.91 -6.51 4.71
CA THR A 78 4.66 -7.57 5.41
C THR A 78 4.85 -8.82 4.55
N PHE A 79 3.89 -9.11 3.67
CA PHE A 79 3.89 -10.32 2.83
C PHE A 79 4.57 -10.12 1.47
N GLY A 80 5.37 -9.06 1.31
CA GLY A 80 5.97 -8.70 0.03
C GLY A 80 6.68 -9.84 -0.68
N SER A 81 7.53 -10.59 0.00
CA SER A 81 8.25 -11.75 -0.57
C SER A 81 7.31 -12.91 -0.94
N ALA A 82 6.27 -13.16 -0.15
CA ALA A 82 5.28 -14.18 -0.45
C ALA A 82 4.42 -13.81 -1.67
N VAL A 83 4.10 -12.51 -1.83
CA VAL A 83 3.41 -12.01 -3.03
C VAL A 83 4.30 -12.16 -4.27
N GLU A 84 5.59 -11.80 -4.18
CA GLU A 84 6.55 -11.96 -5.28
C GLU A 84 6.66 -13.42 -5.74
N GLU A 85 6.70 -14.35 -4.81
CA GLU A 85 6.75 -15.77 -5.12
C GLU A 85 5.40 -16.27 -5.66
N GLY A 86 4.32 -15.95 -4.97
CA GLY A 86 2.96 -16.43 -5.28
C GLY A 86 2.41 -15.94 -6.62
N ARG A 87 2.88 -14.79 -7.11
CA ARG A 87 2.45 -14.26 -8.43
C ARG A 87 3.16 -14.87 -9.62
N LYS A 88 4.23 -15.66 -9.39
CA LYS A 88 4.92 -16.35 -10.48
C LYS A 88 3.98 -17.32 -11.20
N GLY A 89 3.92 -17.21 -12.52
CA GLY A 89 3.03 -18.03 -13.34
C GLY A 89 1.56 -17.62 -13.36
N ILE A 90 1.14 -16.63 -12.57
CA ILE A 90 -0.20 -16.03 -12.66
C ILE A 90 -0.24 -15.11 -13.89
N LYS A 91 -1.24 -15.32 -14.75
CA LYS A 91 -1.36 -14.58 -16.03
C LYS A 91 -2.01 -13.19 -15.89
N VAL A 92 -2.81 -12.98 -14.85
CA VAL A 92 -3.42 -11.68 -14.58
C VAL A 92 -2.48 -10.80 -13.73
N PRO A 93 -2.56 -9.46 -13.82
CA PRO A 93 -1.77 -8.59 -12.97
C PRO A 93 -2.03 -8.85 -11.48
N VAL A 94 -0.97 -9.10 -10.72
CA VAL A 94 -0.99 -9.19 -9.26
C VAL A 94 -0.09 -8.09 -8.71
N LEU A 95 -0.66 -7.10 -8.03
CA LEU A 95 0.06 -5.96 -7.47
C LEU A 95 0.16 -6.06 -5.94
N ARG A 96 1.32 -5.72 -5.41
CA ARG A 96 1.43 -5.27 -4.02
C ARG A 96 0.94 -3.83 -3.98
N ILE A 97 0.13 -3.52 -2.97
CA ILE A 97 -0.54 -2.22 -2.92
C ILE A 97 0.41 -1.02 -2.90
N GLU A 98 1.61 -1.20 -2.31
CA GLU A 98 2.61 -0.14 -2.20
C GLU A 98 3.49 0.04 -3.44
N GLU A 99 3.59 -0.96 -4.35
CA GLU A 99 4.53 -0.93 -5.47
C GLU A 99 4.35 0.27 -6.38
N ALA A 100 3.10 0.53 -6.79
CA ALA A 100 2.81 1.62 -7.70
C ALA A 100 3.14 2.98 -7.11
N MET A 101 2.89 3.17 -5.81
CA MET A 101 3.20 4.39 -5.08
C MET A 101 4.71 4.63 -4.99
N MET A 102 5.49 3.57 -4.70
CA MET A 102 6.95 3.70 -4.63
C MET A 102 7.56 3.99 -5.99
N ASP A 103 7.09 3.32 -7.05
CA ASP A 103 7.54 3.57 -8.41
C ASP A 103 7.19 4.99 -8.85
N GLU A 104 6.00 5.51 -8.50
CA GLU A 104 5.60 6.88 -8.81
C GLU A 104 6.43 7.91 -8.03
N ALA A 105 6.68 7.69 -6.74
CA ALA A 105 7.53 8.56 -5.93
C ALA A 105 8.93 8.68 -6.54
N VAL A 106 9.52 7.57 -6.95
CA VAL A 106 10.81 7.53 -7.62
C VAL A 106 10.75 8.18 -9.01
N ALA A 107 9.68 7.98 -9.76
CA ALA A 107 9.52 8.56 -11.09
C ALA A 107 9.48 10.09 -11.05
N ARG A 108 8.81 10.68 -10.04
CA ARG A 108 8.78 12.13 -9.80
C ARG A 108 10.18 12.68 -9.54
N GLY A 109 11.06 11.90 -8.89
CA GLY A 109 12.44 12.31 -8.58
C GLY A 109 12.53 13.28 -7.39
N GLY A 110 13.72 13.89 -7.24
CA GLY A 110 13.96 14.88 -6.17
C GLY A 110 14.03 14.28 -4.78
N SER A 111 13.42 14.95 -3.81
CA SER A 111 13.39 14.59 -2.41
C SER A 111 12.08 13.90 -2.03
N ILE A 112 12.16 12.79 -1.29
CA ILE A 112 11.02 11.98 -0.89
C ILE A 112 10.96 11.91 0.64
N LEU A 113 9.84 12.35 1.22
CA LEU A 113 9.51 12.13 2.62
C LEU A 113 8.67 10.86 2.73
N VAL A 114 9.12 9.90 3.52
CA VAL A 114 8.37 8.68 3.83
C VAL A 114 7.86 8.75 5.26
N LEU A 115 6.55 8.73 5.43
CA LEU A 115 5.92 8.65 6.74
C LEU A 115 5.39 7.24 7.00
N SER A 116 5.60 6.75 8.22
CA SER A 116 5.06 5.47 8.69
C SER A 116 4.53 5.59 10.10
N THR A 117 3.40 4.96 10.39
CA THR A 117 2.84 4.84 11.75
C THR A 117 3.36 3.61 12.49
N GLN A 118 4.09 2.73 11.80
CA GLN A 118 4.68 1.51 12.35
C GLN A 118 6.20 1.53 12.23
N LYS A 119 6.90 1.73 13.36
CA LYS A 119 8.37 1.80 13.38
C LYS A 119 9.02 0.53 12.81
N ARG A 120 8.45 -0.64 13.10
CA ARG A 120 8.97 -1.93 12.60
C ARG A 120 8.81 -2.12 11.09
N ALA A 121 7.86 -1.44 10.47
CA ALA A 121 7.65 -1.54 9.03
C ALA A 121 8.63 -0.67 8.21
N MET A 122 9.26 0.33 8.84
CA MET A 122 10.11 1.29 8.12
C MET A 122 11.24 0.65 7.32
N PRO A 123 11.99 -0.36 7.80
CA PRO A 123 13.02 -1.00 6.98
C PRO A 123 12.46 -1.68 5.73
N VAL A 124 11.30 -2.32 5.83
CA VAL A 124 10.64 -2.98 4.68
C VAL A 124 10.17 -1.94 3.67
N VAL A 125 9.52 -0.88 4.14
CA VAL A 125 9.06 0.25 3.31
C VAL A 125 10.24 0.89 2.59
N ARG A 126 11.33 1.18 3.33
CA ARG A 126 12.56 1.74 2.76
C ARG A 126 13.17 0.80 1.71
N GLY A 127 13.29 -0.48 2.00
CA GLY A 127 13.79 -1.49 1.05
C GLY A 127 12.96 -1.56 -0.23
N THR A 128 11.64 -1.42 -0.14
CA THR A 128 10.76 -1.36 -1.33
C THR A 128 11.04 -0.12 -2.17
N LEU A 129 11.22 1.05 -1.54
CA LEU A 129 11.53 2.30 -2.23
C LEU A 129 12.93 2.25 -2.87
N ASP A 130 13.94 1.75 -2.15
CA ASP A 130 15.30 1.58 -2.66
C ASP A 130 15.34 0.61 -3.85
N ALA A 131 14.58 -0.48 -3.81
CA ALA A 131 14.44 -1.40 -4.92
C ALA A 131 13.78 -0.74 -6.15
N SER A 132 12.78 0.11 -5.94
CA SER A 132 12.17 0.90 -7.00
C SER A 132 13.17 1.90 -7.60
N ALA A 133 13.92 2.60 -6.77
CA ALA A 133 14.96 3.54 -7.20
C ALA A 133 16.04 2.83 -8.03
N LYS A 134 16.50 1.66 -7.59
CA LYS A 134 17.47 0.84 -8.31
C LYS A 134 16.95 0.40 -9.69
N ARG A 135 15.69 -0.07 -9.77
CA ARG A 135 15.07 -0.46 -11.05
C ARG A 135 14.97 0.73 -12.02
N ALA A 136 14.70 1.91 -11.50
CA ALA A 136 14.57 3.14 -12.29
C ALA A 136 15.93 3.81 -12.62
N GLY A 137 17.05 3.34 -12.06
CA GLY A 137 18.36 3.99 -12.22
C GLY A 137 18.41 5.39 -11.58
N LYS A 138 17.63 5.64 -10.52
CA LYS A 138 17.52 6.93 -9.84
C LYS A 138 18.05 6.87 -8.41
N THR A 139 18.51 8.02 -7.89
CA THR A 139 19.03 8.18 -6.54
C THR A 139 18.34 9.35 -5.82
N PRO A 140 17.04 9.22 -5.44
CA PRO A 140 16.33 10.28 -4.74
C PRO A 140 16.91 10.50 -3.34
N THR A 141 16.81 11.73 -2.84
CA THR A 141 17.08 12.01 -1.42
C THR A 141 15.87 11.57 -0.60
N ILE A 142 16.07 10.64 0.34
CA ILE A 142 14.96 10.04 1.10
C ILE A 142 15.11 10.35 2.59
N LYS A 143 14.04 10.86 3.20
CA LYS A 143 13.90 11.03 4.65
C LYS A 143 12.76 10.17 5.16
N ASP A 144 13.07 9.31 6.13
CA ASP A 144 12.08 8.46 6.79
C ASP A 144 11.69 9.04 8.14
N ILE A 145 10.39 9.14 8.43
CA ILE A 145 9.88 9.59 9.72
C ILE A 145 8.84 8.61 10.24
N TRP A 146 9.04 8.15 11.47
CA TRP A 146 8.01 7.46 12.23
C TRP A 146 7.12 8.45 12.94
N VAL A 147 5.82 8.41 12.65
CA VAL A 147 4.80 9.25 13.28
C VAL A 147 4.40 8.63 14.61
N ALA A 148 5.05 9.07 15.69
CA ALA A 148 4.81 8.56 17.03
C ALA A 148 3.36 8.83 17.48
N GLY A 149 2.76 7.86 18.18
CA GLY A 149 1.40 7.98 18.72
C GLY A 149 0.27 7.77 17.70
N ALA A 150 0.50 7.94 16.40
CA ALA A 150 -0.57 7.82 15.40
C ALA A 150 -1.19 6.41 15.38
N ARG A 151 -0.38 5.35 15.37
CA ARG A 151 -0.88 3.97 15.42
C ARG A 151 -1.66 3.67 16.69
N TYR A 152 -1.22 4.23 17.83
CA TYR A 152 -1.91 4.07 19.10
C TYR A 152 -3.29 4.74 19.07
N ALA A 153 -3.38 5.96 18.54
CA ALA A 153 -4.65 6.66 18.36
C ALA A 153 -5.62 5.85 17.49
N LEU A 154 -5.17 5.33 16.36
CA LEU A 154 -5.99 4.49 15.47
C LEU A 154 -6.51 3.22 16.18
N ASN A 155 -5.65 2.52 16.90
CA ASN A 155 -6.04 1.32 17.64
C ASN A 155 -7.03 1.61 18.79
N ALA A 156 -7.01 2.84 19.35
CA ALA A 156 -7.96 3.31 20.34
C ALA A 156 -9.27 3.82 19.73
N GLY A 157 -9.44 3.76 18.40
CA GLY A 157 -10.63 4.25 17.70
C GLY A 157 -10.62 5.76 17.41
N ASP A 158 -9.54 6.48 17.75
CA ASP A 158 -9.39 7.91 17.50
C ASP A 158 -8.72 8.17 16.14
N SER A 159 -9.50 7.95 15.08
CA SER A 159 -9.03 8.15 13.71
C SER A 159 -8.72 9.63 13.40
N ASP A 160 -9.44 10.57 13.99
CA ASP A 160 -9.18 12.01 13.81
C ASP A 160 -7.80 12.41 14.34
N LYS A 161 -7.45 11.94 15.53
CA LYS A 161 -6.10 12.17 16.10
C LYS A 161 -5.00 11.47 15.29
N HIS A 162 -5.26 10.25 14.82
CA HIS A 162 -4.34 9.54 13.94
C HIS A 162 -3.99 10.39 12.71
N ASP A 163 -5.02 10.86 12.00
CA ASP A 163 -4.87 11.61 10.75
C ASP A 163 -4.24 12.98 10.97
N ARG A 164 -4.61 13.65 12.05
CA ARG A 164 -4.04 14.95 12.44
C ARG A 164 -2.54 14.84 12.75
N LEU A 165 -2.11 13.84 13.52
CA LEU A 165 -0.70 13.62 13.85
C LEU A 165 0.14 13.38 12.58
N ILE A 166 -0.40 12.68 11.59
CA ILE A 166 0.27 12.43 10.31
C ILE A 166 0.41 13.72 9.51
N ALA A 167 -0.66 14.51 9.41
CA ALA A 167 -0.65 15.77 8.68
C ALA A 167 0.29 16.80 9.31
N GLU A 168 0.27 16.93 10.64
CA GLU A 168 1.18 17.80 11.41
C GLU A 168 2.64 17.39 11.20
N GLN A 169 2.94 16.08 11.26
CA GLN A 169 4.30 15.58 11.05
C GLN A 169 4.78 15.82 9.62
N ALA A 170 3.91 15.66 8.62
CA ALA A 170 4.21 15.95 7.23
C ALA A 170 4.54 17.44 7.04
N ALA A 171 3.74 18.34 7.64
CA ALA A 171 3.96 19.78 7.56
C ALA A 171 5.25 20.22 8.27
N ALA A 172 5.57 19.62 9.43
CA ALA A 172 6.76 19.93 10.22
C ALA A 172 8.07 19.37 9.61
N ALA A 173 7.99 18.44 8.68
CA ALA A 173 9.16 17.76 8.13
C ALA A 173 10.03 18.66 7.22
N GLY A 174 9.49 19.76 6.73
CA GLY A 174 10.10 20.65 5.77
C GLY A 174 9.56 20.46 4.35
N ASP A 175 10.23 21.03 3.37
CA ASP A 175 9.80 20.93 1.97
C ASP A 175 10.41 19.71 1.29
N PHE A 176 9.54 18.91 0.67
CA PHE A 176 9.87 17.71 -0.11
C PHE A 176 9.09 17.75 -1.43
N ASP A 177 9.67 17.19 -2.49
CA ASP A 177 9.01 17.08 -3.78
C ASP A 177 7.87 16.06 -3.77
N THR A 178 8.02 15.00 -2.97
CA THR A 178 7.00 13.95 -2.81
C THR A 178 6.90 13.52 -1.35
N VAL A 179 5.68 13.32 -0.87
CA VAL A 179 5.37 12.71 0.43
C VAL A 179 4.70 11.36 0.20
N VAL A 180 5.18 10.33 0.87
CA VAL A 180 4.67 8.95 0.80
C VAL A 180 4.04 8.58 2.13
N LEU A 181 2.73 8.30 2.13
CA LEU A 181 2.03 7.71 3.26
C LEU A 181 2.11 6.19 3.15
N SER A 182 3.09 5.60 3.84
CA SER A 182 3.51 4.21 3.59
C SER A 182 2.52 3.13 4.03
N MET A 183 1.61 3.45 4.96
CA MET A 183 0.58 2.52 5.41
C MET A 183 -0.76 2.89 4.80
N ILE A 184 -1.52 1.88 4.36
CA ILE A 184 -2.84 2.07 3.75
C ILE A 184 -3.79 2.85 4.65
N SER A 185 -3.74 2.60 5.97
CA SER A 185 -4.55 3.29 6.97
C SER A 185 -4.24 4.78 7.11
N MET A 186 -3.15 5.28 6.53
CA MET A 186 -2.77 6.69 6.58
C MET A 186 -3.45 7.53 5.48
N ALA A 187 -4.06 6.91 4.47
CA ALA A 187 -4.63 7.62 3.33
C ALA A 187 -5.62 8.75 3.73
N PRO A 188 -6.52 8.58 4.72
CA PRO A 188 -7.44 9.64 5.15
C PRO A 188 -6.74 10.90 5.68
N ALA A 189 -5.52 10.78 6.22
CA ALA A 189 -4.76 11.92 6.74
C ALA A 189 -4.47 12.98 5.67
N ARG A 190 -4.46 12.60 4.36
CA ARG A 190 -4.27 13.56 3.26
C ARG A 190 -5.33 14.66 3.25
N ALA A 191 -6.56 14.37 3.68
CA ALA A 191 -7.64 15.36 3.79
C ALA A 191 -7.41 16.42 4.90
N LYS A 192 -6.50 16.14 5.85
CA LYS A 192 -6.11 17.10 6.90
C LYS A 192 -4.92 17.97 6.51
N MET A 193 -4.29 17.73 5.36
CA MET A 193 -3.14 18.48 4.87
C MET A 193 -3.56 19.75 4.13
N SER A 194 -2.64 20.73 4.04
CA SER A 194 -2.86 21.87 3.15
C SER A 194 -2.97 21.41 1.69
N PRO A 195 -3.68 22.14 0.81
CA PRO A 195 -3.82 21.75 -0.60
C PRO A 195 -2.47 21.50 -1.31
N ALA A 196 -1.46 22.33 -1.05
CA ALA A 196 -0.13 22.18 -1.63
C ALA A 196 0.57 20.91 -1.16
N LEU A 197 0.43 20.54 0.14
CA LEU A 197 1.01 19.33 0.68
C LEU A 197 0.25 18.07 0.20
N ALA A 198 -1.07 18.13 0.17
CA ALA A 198 -1.94 17.04 -0.30
C ALA A 198 -1.66 16.68 -1.77
N GLN A 199 -1.39 17.67 -2.64
CA GLN A 199 -1.09 17.46 -4.06
C GLN A 199 0.19 16.65 -4.28
N LYS A 200 1.20 16.83 -3.45
CA LYS A 200 2.46 16.08 -3.51
C LYS A 200 2.48 14.80 -2.66
N THR A 201 1.38 14.50 -1.98
CA THR A 201 1.24 13.31 -1.13
C THR A 201 0.65 12.14 -1.92
N LEU A 202 1.35 11.02 -1.89
CA LEU A 202 0.94 9.76 -2.49
C LEU A 202 0.35 8.81 -1.45
N THR A 203 -0.69 8.09 -1.86
CA THR A 203 -1.31 7.00 -1.11
C THR A 203 -1.27 5.71 -1.90
N SER A 204 -1.07 4.59 -1.21
CA SER A 204 -0.88 3.30 -1.86
C SER A 204 -2.13 2.80 -2.61
N GLY A 205 -3.33 3.05 -2.07
CA GLY A 205 -4.59 2.64 -2.70
C GLY A 205 -4.80 3.32 -4.04
N GLU A 206 -4.70 4.65 -4.10
CA GLU A 206 -4.89 5.40 -5.35
C GLU A 206 -3.86 5.02 -6.41
N ALA A 207 -2.59 4.91 -6.04
CA ALA A 207 -1.53 4.52 -6.97
C ALA A 207 -1.75 3.11 -7.53
N ALA A 208 -2.17 2.16 -6.68
CA ALA A 208 -2.45 0.79 -7.10
C ALA A 208 -3.64 0.73 -8.08
N VAL A 209 -4.72 1.47 -7.81
CA VAL A 209 -5.90 1.55 -8.71
C VAL A 209 -5.50 2.13 -10.06
N ALA A 210 -4.79 3.26 -10.08
CA ALA A 210 -4.35 3.90 -11.31
C ALA A 210 -3.45 2.96 -12.15
N ARG A 211 -2.51 2.27 -11.50
CA ARG A 211 -1.62 1.32 -12.18
C ARG A 211 -2.38 0.10 -12.74
N LEU A 212 -3.26 -0.50 -11.92
CA LEU A 212 -4.02 -1.67 -12.34
C LEU A 212 -4.93 -1.34 -13.52
N ARG A 213 -5.63 -0.20 -13.45
CA ARG A 213 -6.46 0.31 -14.54
C ARG A 213 -5.68 0.46 -15.84
N LYS A 214 -4.48 1.05 -15.77
CA LYS A 214 -3.58 1.18 -16.93
C LYS A 214 -3.15 -0.18 -17.48
N LEU A 215 -2.81 -1.15 -16.62
CA LEU A 215 -2.39 -2.51 -17.03
C LEU A 215 -3.51 -3.28 -17.72
N LEU A 216 -4.76 -3.02 -17.36
CA LEU A 216 -5.94 -3.69 -17.90
C LEU A 216 -6.59 -2.93 -19.09
N GLY A 217 -6.01 -1.80 -19.49
CA GLY A 217 -6.49 -1.00 -20.62
C GLY A 217 -7.89 -0.43 -20.41
N ALA A 218 -8.22 -0.03 -19.17
CA ALA A 218 -9.56 0.43 -18.77
C ALA A 218 -9.57 1.93 -18.42
#